data_25e0f833e2021e1457b1d67e70712ff4
#
_entry.id   25e0f833e2021e1457b1d67e70712ff4
#
_cell.length_a   1.000
_cell.length_b   1.000
_cell.length_c   1.000
_cell.angle_alpha   90.00
_cell.angle_beta   90.00
_cell.angle_gamma   90.00
#
_symmetry.space_group_name_H-M   'P 1'
#
loop_
_entity.id
_entity.type
_entity.pdbx_description
1 polymer ?
#
loop_
_entity_poly.entity_id
_entity_poly.type
_entity_poly.pdbx_seq_one_letter_code
_entity_poly.pdbx_strand_id
1 'polypeptide(L)'
;MINNDILRRLSNMFNFNAEKIQAVFALNQCEITSAELDCILKEHDDPDYQELTDVQLASFLNGLIVEKRGKQDGPDRLPEQELSNNIIFNKIKIALALKADEVIAVLELAGLVLGKYELSAYFRNVNNKHYKRCTDEVLSSFISGLKIKYQA
;
A
#
# COMPACT_ATOMS: atom_id res chain seq x y z
N MET A 1 -1.00 12.03 1.43
CA MET A 1 0.27 11.28 1.26
C MET A 1 0.51 11.05 -0.22
N ILE A 2 1.72 11.27 -0.67
CA ILE A 2 2.04 11.02 -2.07
C ILE A 2 2.44 9.56 -2.28
N ASN A 3 2.21 9.09 -3.49
CA ASN A 3 2.45 7.69 -3.86
C ASN A 3 3.90 7.25 -3.65
N ASN A 4 4.83 8.14 -3.92
CA ASN A 4 6.26 7.85 -3.75
C ASN A 4 6.62 7.54 -2.30
N ASP A 5 6.00 8.25 -1.34
CA ASP A 5 6.24 8.00 0.08
C ASP A 5 5.67 6.65 0.51
N ILE A 6 4.51 6.29 -0.02
CA ILE A 6 3.90 4.99 0.27
C ILE A 6 4.80 3.87 -0.22
N LEU A 7 5.28 3.97 -1.47
CA LEU A 7 6.21 2.99 -2.03
C LEU A 7 7.47 2.87 -1.17
N ARG A 8 8.07 4.02 -0.82
CA ARG A 8 9.30 4.05 -0.03
C ARG A 8 9.10 3.41 1.34
N ARG A 9 8.02 3.78 2.03
CA ARG A 9 7.72 3.27 3.37
C ARG A 9 7.47 1.76 3.37
N LEU A 10 6.69 1.26 2.42
CA LEU A 10 6.42 -0.17 2.30
C LEU A 10 7.69 -0.94 1.94
N SER A 11 8.47 -0.43 1.00
CA SER A 11 9.71 -1.07 0.59
C SER A 11 10.72 -1.16 1.74
N ASN A 12 10.83 -0.09 2.53
CA ASN A 12 11.70 -0.08 3.71
C ASN A 12 11.22 -1.07 4.77
N MET A 13 9.92 -1.13 4.99
CA MET A 13 9.32 -2.03 5.96
C MET A 13 9.63 -3.50 5.63
N PHE A 14 9.57 -3.86 4.36
CA PHE A 14 9.84 -5.22 3.91
C PHE A 14 11.31 -5.47 3.58
N ASN A 15 12.18 -4.47 3.72
CA ASN A 15 13.59 -4.55 3.35
C ASN A 15 13.79 -4.91 1.87
N PHE A 16 12.95 -4.38 1.00
CA PHE A 16 13.08 -4.58 -0.44
C PHE A 16 14.21 -3.71 -1.00
N ASN A 17 15.15 -4.32 -1.71
CA ASN A 17 16.12 -3.59 -2.50
C ASN A 17 15.51 -3.20 -3.86
N ALA A 18 16.25 -2.44 -4.67
CA ALA A 18 15.75 -1.97 -5.96
C ALA A 18 15.30 -3.10 -6.88
N GLU A 19 16.08 -4.18 -6.95
CA GLU A 19 15.74 -5.34 -7.76
C GLU A 19 14.43 -5.99 -7.32
N LYS A 20 14.22 -6.09 -6.00
CA LYS A 20 12.99 -6.67 -5.45
C LYS A 20 11.79 -5.78 -5.73
N ILE A 21 11.94 -4.46 -5.62
CA ILE A 21 10.87 -3.52 -5.95
C ILE A 21 10.46 -3.69 -7.42
N GLN A 22 11.45 -3.75 -8.32
CA GLN A 22 11.18 -3.97 -9.74
C GLN A 22 10.46 -5.30 -9.98
N ALA A 23 10.87 -6.36 -9.29
CA ALA A 23 10.25 -7.68 -9.40
C ALA A 23 8.79 -7.66 -8.94
N VAL A 24 8.48 -6.91 -7.88
CA VAL A 24 7.11 -6.78 -7.38
C VAL A 24 6.22 -6.07 -8.40
N PHE A 25 6.70 -4.98 -9.01
CA PHE A 25 5.98 -4.33 -10.11
C PHE A 25 5.71 -5.30 -11.25
N ALA A 26 6.71 -6.08 -11.61
CA ALA A 26 6.61 -7.04 -12.73
C ALA A 26 5.60 -8.15 -12.48
N LEU A 27 5.31 -8.48 -11.22
CA LEU A 27 4.28 -9.45 -10.88
C LEU A 27 2.88 -9.00 -11.33
N ASN A 28 2.69 -7.71 -11.57
CA ASN A 28 1.44 -7.17 -12.13
C ASN A 28 1.69 -6.55 -13.51
N GLN A 29 2.61 -7.12 -14.29
CA GLN A 29 2.96 -6.72 -15.65
C GLN A 29 3.32 -5.24 -15.79
N CYS A 30 3.92 -4.65 -14.77
CA CYS A 30 4.39 -3.28 -14.81
C CYS A 30 5.92 -3.27 -14.85
N GLU A 31 6.47 -2.84 -15.97
CA GLU A 31 7.93 -2.72 -16.09
C GLU A 31 8.38 -1.34 -15.62
N ILE A 32 9.25 -1.34 -14.61
CA ILE A 32 9.91 -0.13 -14.12
C ILE A 32 11.40 -0.36 -14.30
N THR A 33 12.04 0.53 -15.08
CA THR A 33 13.49 0.44 -15.27
C THR A 33 14.23 0.87 -14.02
N SER A 34 15.49 0.49 -13.89
CA SER A 34 16.34 0.93 -12.78
C SER A 34 16.46 2.46 -12.75
N ALA A 35 16.56 3.08 -13.92
CA ALA A 35 16.65 4.54 -14.02
C ALA A 35 15.36 5.22 -13.55
N GLU A 36 14.20 4.67 -13.96
CA GLU A 36 12.90 5.20 -13.51
C GLU A 36 12.76 5.06 -12.00
N LEU A 37 13.09 3.90 -11.45
CA LEU A 37 12.98 3.65 -10.02
C LEU A 37 13.89 4.58 -9.22
N ASP A 38 15.11 4.82 -9.69
CA ASP A 38 16.03 5.79 -9.08
C ASP A 38 15.37 7.16 -8.96
N CYS A 39 14.73 7.63 -10.03
CA CYS A 39 14.06 8.92 -10.05
C CYS A 39 12.83 8.95 -9.14
N ILE A 40 12.07 7.85 -9.08
CA ILE A 40 10.89 7.72 -8.22
C ILE A 40 11.29 7.76 -6.74
N LEU A 41 12.45 7.20 -6.39
CA LEU A 41 12.91 7.13 -5.01
C LEU A 41 13.70 8.35 -4.55
N LYS A 42 13.92 9.32 -5.42
CA LYS A 42 14.60 10.57 -5.05
C LYS A 42 13.75 11.43 -4.13
N GLU A 43 14.39 12.37 -3.46
CA GLU A 43 13.70 13.36 -2.65
C GLU A 43 12.83 14.25 -3.53
N HIS A 44 11.73 14.72 -2.98
CA HIS A 44 10.72 15.50 -3.70
C HIS A 44 11.29 16.77 -4.37
N ASP A 45 12.31 17.38 -3.77
CA ASP A 45 12.92 18.59 -4.29
C ASP A 45 14.10 18.34 -5.26
N ASP A 46 14.44 17.08 -5.53
CA ASP A 46 15.49 16.74 -6.48
C ASP A 46 15.01 17.05 -7.91
N PRO A 47 15.86 17.67 -8.76
CA PRO A 47 15.47 17.99 -10.14
C PRO A 47 15.07 16.77 -10.98
N ASP A 48 15.59 15.60 -10.65
CA ASP A 48 15.30 14.36 -11.38
C ASP A 48 14.17 13.56 -10.76
N TYR A 49 13.54 14.06 -9.71
CA TYR A 49 12.42 13.39 -9.06
C TYR A 49 11.29 13.12 -10.06
N GLN A 50 10.77 11.90 -10.02
CA GLN A 50 9.64 11.47 -10.86
C GLN A 50 8.48 11.01 -9.99
N GLU A 51 7.29 11.57 -10.21
CA GLU A 51 6.09 11.16 -9.50
C GLU A 51 5.67 9.74 -9.90
N LEU A 52 5.38 8.92 -8.89
CA LEU A 52 4.77 7.62 -9.11
C LEU A 52 3.27 7.83 -9.33
N THR A 53 2.76 7.34 -10.47
CA THR A 53 1.34 7.50 -10.80
C THR A 53 0.47 6.54 -9.98
N ASP A 54 -0.84 6.82 -9.93
CA ASP A 54 -1.79 5.93 -9.26
C ASP A 54 -1.79 4.53 -9.88
N VAL A 55 -1.75 4.45 -11.21
CA VAL A 55 -1.70 3.16 -11.91
C VAL A 55 -0.45 2.37 -11.51
N GLN A 56 0.69 3.05 -11.44
CA GLN A 56 1.94 2.40 -11.05
C GLN A 56 1.89 1.92 -9.60
N LEU A 57 1.41 2.75 -8.67
CA LEU A 57 1.28 2.32 -7.28
C LEU A 57 0.29 1.17 -7.16
N ALA A 58 -0.83 1.22 -7.88
CA ALA A 58 -1.81 0.13 -7.89
C ALA A 58 -1.16 -1.17 -8.38
N SER A 59 -0.31 -1.10 -9.42
CA SER A 59 0.43 -2.25 -9.91
C SER A 59 1.39 -2.81 -8.87
N PHE A 60 2.10 -1.93 -8.16
CA PHE A 60 2.98 -2.36 -7.07
C PHE A 60 2.19 -3.08 -5.98
N LEU A 61 1.06 -2.51 -5.56
CA LEU A 61 0.24 -3.11 -4.52
C LEU A 61 -0.36 -4.45 -4.96
N ASN A 62 -0.81 -4.56 -6.21
CA ASN A 62 -1.27 -5.83 -6.77
C ASN A 62 -0.13 -6.85 -6.81
N GLY A 63 1.07 -6.42 -7.20
CA GLY A 63 2.26 -7.26 -7.18
C GLY A 63 2.62 -7.70 -5.77
N LEU A 64 2.46 -6.82 -4.79
CA LEU A 64 2.71 -7.13 -3.38
C LEU A 64 1.77 -8.23 -2.88
N ILE A 65 0.50 -8.19 -3.30
CA ILE A 65 -0.45 -9.25 -2.96
C ILE A 65 0.05 -10.60 -3.49
N VAL A 66 0.52 -10.65 -4.74
CA VAL A 66 1.07 -11.87 -5.32
C VAL A 66 2.34 -12.29 -4.60
N GLU A 67 3.22 -11.35 -4.28
CA GLU A 67 4.48 -11.63 -3.57
C GLU A 67 4.22 -12.27 -2.20
N LYS A 68 3.23 -11.76 -1.46
CA LYS A 68 2.97 -12.20 -0.09
C LYS A 68 2.01 -13.38 0.01
N ARG A 69 1.09 -13.52 -0.94
CA ARG A 69 0.05 -14.55 -0.90
C ARG A 69 0.13 -15.57 -2.02
N GLY A 70 1.03 -15.39 -2.98
CA GLY A 70 1.11 -16.20 -4.16
C GLY A 70 0.04 -15.82 -5.19
N LYS A 71 0.14 -16.41 -6.37
CA LYS A 71 -0.82 -16.15 -7.45
C LYS A 71 -2.20 -16.67 -7.05
N GLN A 72 -3.19 -15.81 -7.12
CA GLN A 72 -4.57 -16.15 -6.78
C GLN A 72 -5.27 -16.79 -7.99
N ASP A 73 -6.31 -17.59 -7.72
CA ASP A 73 -7.15 -18.15 -8.77
C ASP A 73 -7.96 -17.04 -9.44
N GLY A 74 -8.24 -17.22 -10.73
CA GLY A 74 -9.00 -16.26 -11.51
C GLY A 74 -8.09 -15.27 -12.25
N PRO A 75 -8.69 -14.25 -12.88
CA PRO A 75 -7.92 -13.28 -13.66
C PRO A 75 -7.02 -12.42 -12.77
N ASP A 76 -5.92 -11.93 -13.37
CA ASP A 76 -5.02 -11.01 -12.67
C ASP A 76 -5.76 -9.72 -12.30
N ARG A 77 -5.36 -9.12 -11.18
CA ARG A 77 -5.91 -7.82 -10.78
C ARG A 77 -5.45 -6.75 -11.76
N LEU A 78 -6.41 -5.96 -12.24
CA LEU A 78 -6.07 -4.81 -13.07
C LEU A 78 -5.77 -3.62 -12.16
N PRO A 79 -4.72 -2.84 -12.46
CA PRO A 79 -4.43 -1.66 -11.64
C PRO A 79 -5.49 -0.59 -11.83
N GLU A 80 -5.92 0.00 -10.74
CA GLU A 80 -6.86 1.11 -10.76
C GLU A 80 -6.22 2.33 -11.43
N GLN A 81 -7.00 3.07 -12.20
CA GLN A 81 -6.56 4.32 -12.83
C GLN A 81 -6.43 5.44 -11.80
N GLU A 82 -7.26 5.39 -10.76
CA GLU A 82 -7.22 6.35 -9.65
C GLU A 82 -7.26 5.57 -8.34
N LEU A 83 -6.47 6.01 -7.38
CA LEU A 83 -6.41 5.40 -6.05
C LEU A 83 -7.00 6.33 -4.99
N SER A 84 -7.67 5.73 -4.03
CA SER A 84 -8.00 6.40 -2.77
C SER A 84 -7.21 5.75 -1.65
N ASN A 85 -7.12 6.42 -0.51
CA ASN A 85 -6.50 5.83 0.67
C ASN A 85 -7.21 4.55 1.10
N ASN A 86 -8.53 4.49 0.88
CA ASN A 86 -9.32 3.29 1.20
C ASN A 86 -8.87 2.08 0.36
N ILE A 87 -8.63 2.29 -0.91
CA ILE A 87 -8.16 1.24 -1.82
C ILE A 87 -6.75 0.78 -1.40
N ILE A 88 -5.86 1.73 -1.13
CA ILE A 88 -4.49 1.44 -0.70
C ILE A 88 -4.51 0.65 0.61
N PHE A 89 -5.27 1.11 1.58
CA PHE A 89 -5.43 0.45 2.88
C PHE A 89 -5.88 -0.99 2.70
N ASN A 90 -6.93 -1.19 1.90
CA ASN A 90 -7.48 -2.52 1.65
C ASN A 90 -6.47 -3.45 0.96
N LYS A 91 -5.74 -2.95 -0.04
CA LYS A 91 -4.75 -3.77 -0.74
C LYS A 91 -3.61 -4.21 0.17
N ILE A 92 -3.14 -3.34 1.05
CA ILE A 92 -2.10 -3.70 2.02
C ILE A 92 -2.65 -4.75 3.00
N LYS A 93 -3.87 -4.55 3.48
CA LYS A 93 -4.55 -5.51 4.36
C LYS A 93 -4.65 -6.88 3.69
N ILE A 94 -5.05 -6.93 2.43
CA ILE A 94 -5.14 -8.17 1.65
C ILE A 94 -3.77 -8.82 1.49
N ALA A 95 -2.77 -8.04 1.11
CA ALA A 95 -1.42 -8.56 0.87
C ALA A 95 -0.85 -9.24 2.11
N LEU A 96 -1.12 -8.70 3.29
CA LEU A 96 -0.63 -9.24 4.56
C LEU A 96 -1.61 -10.21 5.23
N ALA A 97 -2.74 -10.49 4.57
CA ALA A 97 -3.78 -11.40 5.07
C ALA A 97 -4.25 -11.06 6.47
N LEU A 98 -4.41 -9.77 6.75
CA LEU A 98 -4.79 -9.30 8.09
C LEU A 98 -6.30 -9.37 8.29
N LYS A 99 -6.69 -9.87 9.46
CA LYS A 99 -8.08 -9.84 9.93
C LYS A 99 -8.35 -8.50 10.63
N ALA A 100 -9.62 -8.18 10.83
CA ALA A 100 -10.01 -6.91 11.46
C ALA A 100 -9.32 -6.69 12.81
N ASP A 101 -9.28 -7.71 13.66
CA ASP A 101 -8.63 -7.61 14.97
C ASP A 101 -7.14 -7.28 14.85
N GLU A 102 -6.49 -7.86 13.85
CA GLU A 102 -5.07 -7.64 13.59
C GLU A 102 -4.82 -6.23 13.10
N VAL A 103 -5.69 -5.70 12.24
CA VAL A 103 -5.59 -4.31 11.76
C VAL A 103 -5.75 -3.34 12.93
N ILE A 104 -6.71 -3.58 13.80
CA ILE A 104 -6.94 -2.76 15.00
C ILE A 104 -5.69 -2.76 15.88
N ALA A 105 -5.09 -3.93 16.11
CA ALA A 105 -3.87 -4.04 16.91
C ALA A 105 -2.70 -3.29 16.28
N VAL A 106 -2.57 -3.35 14.95
CA VAL A 106 -1.53 -2.60 14.22
C VAL A 106 -1.70 -1.10 14.40
N LEU A 107 -2.93 -0.60 14.26
CA LEU A 107 -3.22 0.82 14.45
C LEU A 107 -2.90 1.27 15.87
N GLU A 108 -3.19 0.45 16.86
CA GLU A 108 -2.87 0.75 18.26
C GLU A 108 -1.36 0.90 18.50
N LEU A 109 -0.54 0.13 17.79
CA LEU A 109 0.92 0.27 17.86
C LEU A 109 1.37 1.67 17.47
N ALA A 110 0.63 2.32 16.58
CA ALA A 110 0.91 3.70 16.16
C ALA A 110 0.13 4.74 16.98
N GLY A 111 -0.58 4.31 18.03
CA GLY A 111 -1.31 5.20 18.91
C GLY A 111 -2.72 5.55 18.46
N LEU A 112 -3.25 4.87 17.44
CA LEU A 112 -4.60 5.13 16.93
C LEU A 112 -5.54 4.00 17.36
N VAL A 113 -6.54 4.34 18.15
CA VAL A 113 -7.52 3.38 18.66
C VAL A 113 -8.82 3.47 17.86
N LEU A 114 -9.18 2.39 17.19
CA LEU A 114 -10.46 2.29 16.46
C LEU A 114 -11.19 1.02 16.88
N GLY A 115 -12.54 1.10 16.90
CA GLY A 115 -13.38 -0.07 17.07
C GLY A 115 -13.61 -0.80 15.76
N LYS A 116 -14.12 -2.03 15.84
CA LYS A 116 -14.43 -2.85 14.66
C LYS A 116 -15.43 -2.17 13.72
N TYR A 117 -16.42 -1.51 14.26
CA TYR A 117 -17.44 -0.83 13.47
C TYR A 117 -16.83 0.33 12.68
N GLU A 118 -16.01 1.14 13.34
CA GLU A 118 -15.32 2.26 12.71
C GLU A 118 -14.38 1.76 11.61
N LEU A 119 -13.63 0.70 11.89
CA LEU A 119 -12.70 0.12 10.92
C LEU A 119 -13.44 -0.39 9.69
N SER A 120 -14.55 -1.12 9.88
CA SER A 120 -15.30 -1.71 8.78
C SER A 120 -15.81 -0.66 7.79
N ALA A 121 -16.07 0.56 8.25
CA ALA A 121 -16.57 1.65 7.39
C ALA A 121 -15.58 2.00 6.28
N TYR A 122 -14.28 1.84 6.50
CA TYR A 122 -13.25 2.12 5.49
C TYR A 122 -13.24 1.11 4.35
N PHE A 123 -13.78 -0.08 4.57
CA PHE A 123 -13.76 -1.17 3.58
C PHE A 123 -15.11 -1.41 2.91
N ARG A 124 -16.11 -0.57 3.21
CA ARG A 124 -17.40 -0.65 2.54
C ARG A 124 -17.31 -0.07 1.13
N ASN A 125 -18.28 -0.43 0.29
CA ASN A 125 -18.41 0.15 -1.03
C ASN A 125 -18.60 1.66 -0.91
N VAL A 126 -17.99 2.43 -1.81
CA VAL A 126 -18.02 3.89 -1.82
C VAL A 126 -19.45 4.43 -1.89
N ASN A 127 -20.40 3.67 -2.44
CA ASN A 127 -21.81 4.04 -2.54
C ASN A 127 -22.63 3.67 -1.31
N ASN A 128 -22.03 2.97 -0.34
CA ASN A 128 -22.70 2.59 0.89
C ASN A 128 -22.79 3.80 1.82
N LYS A 129 -23.96 4.01 2.44
CA LYS A 129 -24.16 5.17 3.34
C LYS A 129 -23.26 5.16 4.56
N HIS A 130 -22.73 4.00 4.93
CA HIS A 130 -21.82 3.85 6.06
C HIS A 130 -20.35 3.89 5.66
N TYR A 131 -20.07 4.11 4.37
CA TYR A 131 -18.68 4.26 3.89
C TYR A 131 -18.05 5.48 4.55
N LYS A 132 -16.80 5.32 4.96
CA LYS A 132 -16.02 6.42 5.53
C LYS A 132 -14.71 6.56 4.74
N ARG A 133 -14.39 7.79 4.38
CA ARG A 133 -13.15 8.08 3.68
C ARG A 133 -11.97 7.91 4.64
N CYS A 134 -10.98 7.14 4.22
CA CYS A 134 -9.74 6.97 4.96
C CYS A 134 -8.87 8.21 4.81
N THR A 135 -8.54 8.86 5.92
CA THR A 135 -7.68 10.04 5.92
C THR A 135 -6.21 9.63 5.77
N ASP A 136 -5.37 10.58 5.40
CA ASP A 136 -3.92 10.36 5.37
C ASP A 136 -3.39 9.94 6.73
N GLU A 137 -3.94 10.51 7.81
CA GLU A 137 -3.55 10.16 9.17
C GLU A 137 -3.79 8.68 9.46
N VAL A 138 -4.96 8.15 9.10
CA VAL A 138 -5.29 6.75 9.33
C VAL A 138 -4.37 5.84 8.52
N LEU A 139 -4.18 6.14 7.24
CA LEU A 139 -3.30 5.34 6.39
C LEU A 139 -1.86 5.39 6.88
N SER A 140 -1.37 6.56 7.24
CA SER A 140 -0.03 6.73 7.78
C SER A 140 0.16 5.96 9.08
N SER A 141 -0.81 6.01 9.98
CA SER A 141 -0.78 5.26 11.24
C SER A 141 -0.75 3.76 10.99
N PHE A 142 -1.50 3.29 9.99
CA PHE A 142 -1.49 1.87 9.63
C PHE A 142 -0.09 1.44 9.17
N ILE A 143 0.53 2.20 8.26
CA ILE A 143 1.87 1.89 7.77
C ILE A 143 2.90 1.96 8.90
N SER A 144 2.81 2.97 9.77
CA SER A 144 3.70 3.10 10.94
C SER A 144 3.56 1.92 11.89
N GLY A 145 2.33 1.50 12.15
CA GLY A 145 2.07 0.33 13.02
C GLY A 145 2.62 -0.95 12.41
N LEU A 146 2.48 -1.12 11.10
CA LEU A 146 3.06 -2.25 10.38
C LEU A 146 4.58 -2.27 10.51
N LYS A 147 5.21 -1.12 10.38
CA LYS A 147 6.66 -1.02 10.54
C LYS A 147 7.10 -1.48 11.91
N ILE A 148 6.40 -1.04 12.96
CA ILE A 148 6.69 -1.46 14.33
C ILE A 148 6.53 -2.98 14.45
N LYS A 149 5.45 -3.53 13.93
CA LYS A 149 5.15 -4.97 14.01
C LYS A 149 6.20 -5.82 13.29
N TYR A 150 6.60 -5.41 12.09
CA TYR A 150 7.47 -6.23 11.25
C TYR A 150 8.96 -6.00 11.47
N GLN A 151 9.33 -4.96 12.21
CA GLN A 151 10.73 -4.67 12.56
C GLN A 151 11.04 -4.89 14.02
N ALA A 152 10.06 -5.32 14.79
CA ALA A 152 10.24 -5.63 16.19
C ALA A 152 11.00 -6.95 16.40
#